data_f444e73129a19181a0c81494ca9d633d
#
_entry.id   f444e73129a19181a0c81494ca9d633d
#
_cell.length_a   1.000
_cell.length_b   1.000
_cell.length_c   1.000
_cell.angle_alpha   90.00
_cell.angle_beta   90.00
_cell.angle_gamma   90.00
#
_symmetry.space_group_name_H-M   'P 1'
#
loop_
_entity.id
_entity.type
_entity.pdbx_description
1 polymer ?
#
loop_
_entity_poly.entity_id
_entity_poly.type
_entity_poly.pdbx_seq_one_letter_code
_entity_poly.pdbx_strand_id
1 'polypeptide(L)'
;MNVVFTPTAWQQYTDWQKEEKKIVKRINELIRSIDRDGLLKGIGKPEPLKKRKVCSRRITDEHRLTYNFDSNQNLIIYSCKFHYED
;
A
#
# COMPACT_ATOMS: atom_id res chain seq x y z
N MET A 1 -7.20 4.38 -13.22
CA MET A 1 -6.61 3.19 -12.54
C MET A 1 -7.63 2.59 -11.59
N ASN A 2 -7.80 1.29 -11.65
CA ASN A 2 -8.62 0.59 -10.67
C ASN A 2 -7.75 0.17 -9.50
N VAL A 3 -8.31 0.28 -8.29
CA VAL A 3 -7.62 -0.15 -7.06
C VAL A 3 -8.37 -1.35 -6.51
N VAL A 4 -7.66 -2.45 -6.32
CA VAL A 4 -8.22 -3.70 -5.83
C VAL A 4 -7.58 -4.01 -4.48
N PHE A 5 -8.39 -4.17 -3.45
CA PHE A 5 -7.92 -4.59 -2.14
C PHE A 5 -8.12 -6.11 -2.01
N THR A 6 -7.08 -6.82 -1.59
CA THR A 6 -7.26 -8.20 -1.16
C THR A 6 -8.18 -8.23 0.07
N PRO A 7 -8.79 -9.38 0.39
CA PRO A 7 -9.59 -9.49 1.63
C PRO A 7 -8.82 -9.05 2.87
N THR A 8 -7.55 -9.42 2.99
CA THR A 8 -6.69 -9.01 4.10
C THR A 8 -6.51 -7.49 4.13
N ALA A 9 -6.16 -6.90 2.99
CA ALA A 9 -5.96 -5.45 2.91
C ALA A 9 -7.25 -4.69 3.20
N TRP A 10 -8.36 -5.17 2.70
CA TRP A 10 -9.66 -4.54 2.95
C TRP A 10 -10.02 -4.54 4.43
N GLN A 11 -9.80 -5.67 5.12
CA GLN A 11 -10.05 -5.75 6.56
C GLN A 11 -9.15 -4.75 7.31
N GLN A 12 -7.87 -4.67 6.95
CA GLN A 12 -6.94 -3.74 7.57
C GLN A 12 -7.35 -2.28 7.33
N TYR A 13 -7.73 -1.97 6.11
CA TYR A 13 -8.15 -0.61 5.74
C TYR A 13 -9.41 -0.19 6.49
N THR A 14 -10.40 -1.07 6.61
CA THR A 14 -11.61 -0.78 7.37
C THR A 14 -11.34 -0.69 8.87
N ASP A 15 -10.42 -1.49 9.39
CA ASP A 15 -10.00 -1.38 10.79
C ASP A 15 -9.38 -0.02 11.08
N TRP A 16 -8.51 0.48 10.17
CA TRP A 16 -7.93 1.80 10.33
C TRP A 16 -8.97 2.92 10.37
N GLN A 17 -10.06 2.78 9.66
CA GLN A 17 -11.14 3.78 9.68
C GLN A 17 -11.75 3.92 11.07
N LYS A 18 -11.71 2.87 11.87
CA LYS A 18 -12.19 2.88 13.26
C LYS A 18 -11.12 3.27 14.25
N GLU A 19 -9.88 2.85 13.99
CA GLU A 19 -8.78 2.98 14.94
C GLU A 19 -8.01 4.29 14.81
N GLU A 20 -7.68 4.69 13.56
CA GLU A 20 -6.78 5.82 13.33
C GLU A 20 -7.03 6.43 11.95
N LYS A 21 -7.83 7.48 11.90
CA LYS A 21 -8.18 8.12 10.62
C LYS A 21 -6.99 8.77 9.91
N LYS A 22 -5.95 9.17 10.63
CA LYS A 22 -4.75 9.74 10.03
C LYS A 22 -4.02 8.72 9.16
N ILE A 23 -4.08 7.45 9.55
CA ILE A 23 -3.48 6.37 8.76
C ILE A 23 -4.25 6.15 7.46
N VAL A 24 -5.58 6.20 7.50
CA VAL A 24 -6.40 6.13 6.29
C VAL A 24 -6.02 7.24 5.31
N LYS A 25 -5.89 8.45 5.81
CA LYS A 25 -5.49 9.60 4.97
C LYS A 25 -4.12 9.35 4.33
N ARG A 26 -3.17 8.85 5.11
CA ARG A 26 -1.83 8.53 4.61
C ARG A 26 -1.86 7.45 3.54
N ILE A 27 -2.62 6.37 3.77
CA ILE A 27 -2.79 5.30 2.78
C ILE A 27 -3.35 5.87 1.48
N ASN A 28 -4.36 6.71 1.57
CA ASN A 28 -4.97 7.34 0.39
C ASN A 28 -3.96 8.20 -0.37
N GLU A 29 -3.12 8.95 0.34
CA GLU A 29 -2.05 9.75 -0.28
C GLU A 29 -1.03 8.86 -1.00
N LEU A 30 -0.67 7.72 -0.39
CA LEU A 30 0.26 6.78 -1.00
C LEU A 30 -0.32 6.18 -2.29
N ILE A 31 -1.59 5.82 -2.28
CA ILE A 31 -2.26 5.28 -3.47
C ILE A 31 -2.27 6.34 -4.59
N ARG A 32 -2.56 7.59 -4.26
CA ARG A 32 -2.51 8.68 -5.24
C ARG A 32 -1.11 8.88 -5.81
N SER A 33 -0.09 8.75 -4.97
CA SER A 33 1.30 8.86 -5.41
C SER A 33 1.65 7.72 -6.38
N ILE A 34 1.20 6.50 -6.11
CA ILE A 34 1.42 5.38 -7.03
C ILE A 34 0.79 5.67 -8.39
N ASP A 35 -0.44 6.18 -8.40
CA ASP A 35 -1.15 6.52 -9.64
C ASP A 35 -0.43 7.61 -10.44
N ARG A 36 0.03 8.65 -9.75
CA ARG A 36 0.67 9.81 -10.37
C ARG A 36 2.12 9.55 -10.77
N ASP A 37 2.89 8.94 -9.87
CA ASP A 37 4.34 8.88 -9.97
C ASP A 37 4.87 7.52 -10.41
N GLY A 38 4.07 6.48 -10.34
CA GLY A 38 4.43 5.13 -10.74
C GLY A 38 4.80 4.23 -9.56
N LEU A 39 5.22 3.02 -9.91
CA LEU A 39 5.41 1.93 -8.97
C LEU A 39 6.47 2.21 -7.90
N LEU A 40 7.57 2.82 -8.29
CA LEU A 40 8.76 2.98 -7.43
C LEU A 40 9.21 4.42 -7.29
N LYS A 41 8.32 5.39 -7.53
CA LYS A 41 8.62 6.82 -7.39
C LYS A 41 7.55 7.49 -6.54
N GLY A 42 7.92 8.60 -5.90
CA GLY A 42 7.00 9.39 -5.11
C GLY A 42 7.19 9.20 -3.62
N ILE A 43 6.14 9.46 -2.86
CA ILE A 43 6.22 9.51 -1.40
C ILE A 43 6.23 8.12 -0.75
N GLY A 44 6.70 8.05 0.49
CA GLY A 44 6.64 6.83 1.29
C GLY A 44 7.80 5.88 1.07
N LYS A 45 8.91 6.35 0.49
CA LYS A 45 10.12 5.54 0.26
C LYS A 45 9.80 4.22 -0.44
N PRO A 46 9.25 4.28 -1.67
CA PRO A 46 8.87 3.05 -2.37
C PRO A 46 10.09 2.17 -2.66
N GLU A 47 9.91 0.87 -2.44
CA GLU A 47 10.97 -0.10 -2.70
C GLU A 47 10.38 -1.45 -3.09
N PRO A 48 11.07 -2.24 -3.95
CA PRO A 48 10.68 -3.61 -4.21
C PRO A 48 11.12 -4.48 -3.04
N LEU A 49 10.32 -5.46 -2.66
CA LEU A 49 10.71 -6.45 -1.66
C LEU A 49 11.47 -7.58 -2.33
N LYS A 50 12.60 -8.02 -1.73
CA LYS A 50 13.49 -9.00 -2.34
C LYS A 50 12.89 -10.40 -2.43
N LYS A 51 12.22 -10.83 -1.37
CA LYS A 51 11.68 -12.19 -1.27
C LYS A 51 10.24 -12.33 -1.72
N ARG A 52 9.56 -11.22 -1.89
CA ARG A 52 8.17 -11.18 -2.30
C ARG A 52 8.04 -10.33 -3.55
N LYS A 53 7.22 -10.76 -4.49
CA LYS A 53 7.01 -10.01 -5.74
C LYS A 53 6.01 -8.88 -5.55
N VAL A 54 6.28 -8.04 -4.57
CA VAL A 54 5.47 -6.85 -4.28
C VAL A 54 6.38 -5.69 -3.96
N CYS A 55 5.83 -4.50 -4.02
CA CYS A 55 6.51 -3.28 -3.59
C CYS A 55 5.94 -2.82 -2.27
N SER A 56 6.67 -1.99 -1.54
CA SER A 56 6.19 -1.43 -0.29
C SER A 56 6.42 0.06 -0.24
N ARG A 57 5.54 0.75 0.48
CA ARG A 57 5.69 2.16 0.85
C ARG A 57 5.43 2.30 2.34
N ARG A 58 6.15 3.21 2.96
CA ARG A 58 6.03 3.45 4.38
C ARG A 58 4.76 4.25 4.68
N ILE A 59 3.88 3.68 5.52
CA ILE A 59 2.72 4.39 6.06
C ILE A 59 3.16 5.14 7.32
N THR A 60 3.71 4.40 8.28
CA THR A 60 4.37 4.89 9.50
C THR A 60 5.64 4.09 9.69
N ASP A 61 6.37 4.31 10.78
CA ASP A 61 7.56 3.50 11.09
C ASP A 61 7.19 2.02 11.29
N GLU A 62 5.98 1.74 11.75
CA GLU A 62 5.53 0.37 12.06
C GLU A 62 4.73 -0.28 10.94
N HIS A 63 4.15 0.49 10.04
CA HIS A 63 3.20 -0.02 9.07
C HIS A 63 3.61 0.29 7.64
N ARG A 64 3.37 -0.67 6.74
CA ARG A 64 3.70 -0.58 5.32
C ARG A 64 2.49 -0.87 4.47
N LEU A 65 2.44 -0.20 3.33
CA LEU A 65 1.52 -0.53 2.24
C LEU A 65 2.28 -1.47 1.31
N THR A 66 1.76 -2.67 1.08
CA THR A 66 2.33 -3.58 0.08
C THR A 66 1.40 -3.68 -1.10
N TYR A 67 1.96 -3.59 -2.30
CA TYR A 67 1.17 -3.41 -3.51
C TYR A 67 1.95 -3.86 -4.75
N ASN A 68 1.23 -4.04 -5.85
CA ASN A 68 1.82 -4.18 -7.17
C ASN A 68 0.72 -3.96 -8.22
N PHE A 69 1.10 -3.82 -9.48
CA PHE A 69 0.13 -3.83 -10.58
C PHE A 69 -0.04 -5.27 -11.08
N ASP A 70 -1.26 -5.61 -11.48
CA ASP A 70 -1.50 -6.87 -12.17
C ASP A 70 -1.29 -6.71 -13.69
N SER A 71 -1.53 -7.77 -14.44
CA SER A 71 -1.34 -7.76 -15.90
C SER A 71 -2.32 -6.83 -16.62
N ASN A 72 -3.39 -6.43 -15.98
CA ASN A 72 -4.40 -5.51 -16.55
C ASN A 72 -4.22 -4.08 -16.05
N GLN A 73 -3.09 -3.77 -15.41
CA GLN A 73 -2.77 -2.45 -14.86
C GLN A 73 -3.70 -2.03 -13.72
N ASN A 74 -4.32 -2.98 -13.03
CA ASN A 74 -5.02 -2.71 -11.78
C ASN A 74 -4.00 -2.65 -10.65
N LEU A 75 -4.15 -1.69 -9.76
CA LEU A 75 -3.32 -1.61 -8.56
C LEU A 75 -3.89 -2.55 -7.50
N ILE A 76 -3.12 -3.54 -7.13
CA ILE A 76 -3.52 -4.50 -6.10
C ILE A 76 -2.87 -4.08 -4.78
N ILE A 77 -3.67 -3.89 -3.75
CA ILE A 77 -3.21 -3.64 -2.39
C ILE A 77 -3.28 -4.96 -1.63
N TYR A 78 -2.11 -5.46 -1.24
CA TYR A 78 -2.01 -6.76 -0.53
C TYR A 78 -2.14 -6.60 0.97
N SER A 79 -1.60 -5.52 1.52
CA SER A 79 -1.69 -5.24 2.96
C SER A 79 -1.43 -3.75 3.22
N CYS A 80 -1.93 -3.25 4.34
CA CYS A 80 -1.70 -1.88 4.77
C CYS A 80 -1.56 -1.78 6.29
N LYS A 81 -1.15 -2.85 6.91
CA LYS A 81 -0.91 -2.91 8.35
C LYS A 81 0.29 -3.82 8.60
N PHE A 82 1.03 -3.53 9.67
CA PHE A 82 2.24 -4.25 10.04
C PHE A 82 3.41 -4.01 9.09
N HIS A 83 4.57 -4.42 9.55
CA HIS A 83 5.84 -4.31 8.87
C HIS A 83 6.30 -5.70 8.45
N TYR A 84 6.60 -5.85 7.18
CA TYR A 84 7.14 -7.10 6.66
C TYR A 84 8.64 -6.94 6.42
N GLU A 85 9.40 -7.81 7.04
CA GLU A 85 10.83 -7.89 6.75
C GLU A 85 11.03 -8.76 5.51
N ASP A 86 11.95 -8.32 4.72
CA ASP A 86 12.24 -8.98 3.46
C ASP A 86 13.44 -9.91 3.60
#